data_8ff84ffc0f5c21dbeb7a65ecee1238c4
#
_entry.id   8ff84ffc0f5c21dbeb7a65ecee1238c4
#
_cell.length_a   1.000
_cell.length_b   1.000
_cell.length_c   1.000
_cell.angle_alpha   90.00
_cell.angle_beta   90.00
_cell.angle_gamma   90.00
#
_symmetry.space_group_name_H-M   'P 1'
#
loop_
_entity.id
_entity.type
_entity.pdbx_description
1 polymer ?
#
loop_
_entity_poly.entity_id
_entity_poly.type
_entity_poly.pdbx_seq_one_letter_code
_entity_poly.pdbx_strand_id
1 'polypeptide(L)'
;MNEVLFGSKNAERVLIYIYSRREGYAREIARFYDTDLKSIQNQLDKMEAGGVLVRREVGRTRPYTFNPRYSLLEELKGLLEKAFSFYPMNLRQELVMNRPGPNAKDSSS
;
A
#
# COMPACT_ATOMS: atom_id res chain seq x y z
N MET A 1 -15.35 -4.74 -8.03
CA MET A 1 -15.40 -5.95 -7.22
C MET A 1 -14.63 -5.82 -5.92
N ASN A 2 -13.39 -5.37 -6.01
CA ASN A 2 -12.57 -5.24 -4.80
C ASN A 2 -13.07 -4.16 -3.86
N GLU A 3 -13.79 -3.19 -4.39
CA GLU A 3 -14.37 -2.15 -3.57
C GLU A 3 -15.34 -2.70 -2.54
N VAL A 4 -16.04 -3.78 -2.90
CA VAL A 4 -16.96 -4.41 -1.98
C VAL A 4 -16.22 -5.00 -0.79
N LEU A 5 -15.03 -5.57 -1.04
CA LEU A 5 -14.24 -6.21 -0.01
C LEU A 5 -13.55 -5.19 0.91
N PHE A 6 -13.10 -4.08 0.34
CA PHE A 6 -12.28 -3.13 1.09
C PHE A 6 -13.03 -1.83 1.45
N GLY A 7 -14.26 -1.69 1.02
CA GLY A 7 -15.08 -0.54 1.34
C GLY A 7 -14.99 0.61 0.34
N SER A 8 -13.89 0.74 -0.37
CA SER A 8 -13.76 1.79 -1.36
C SER A 8 -12.56 1.48 -2.26
N LYS A 9 -12.58 2.13 -3.41
CA LYS A 9 -11.49 1.98 -4.36
C LYS A 9 -10.16 2.49 -3.78
N ASN A 10 -10.20 3.60 -3.06
CA ASN A 10 -8.98 4.14 -2.49
C ASN A 10 -8.47 3.30 -1.33
N ALA A 11 -9.35 2.64 -0.60
CA ALA A 11 -8.91 1.71 0.44
C ALA A 11 -8.14 0.56 -0.18
N GLU A 12 -8.65 0.01 -1.26
CA GLU A 12 -7.96 -1.06 -1.98
C GLU A 12 -6.60 -0.58 -2.51
N ARG A 13 -6.59 0.61 -3.10
CA ARG A 13 -5.36 1.16 -3.68
C ARG A 13 -4.27 1.32 -2.64
N VAL A 14 -4.61 1.85 -1.48
CA VAL A 14 -3.66 2.04 -0.40
C VAL A 14 -3.09 0.71 0.05
N LEU A 15 -3.96 -0.26 0.29
CA LEU A 15 -3.52 -1.55 0.80
C LEU A 15 -2.70 -2.32 -0.22
N ILE A 16 -3.09 -2.30 -1.48
CA ILE A 16 -2.34 -2.98 -2.54
C ILE A 16 -0.96 -2.34 -2.72
N TYR A 17 -0.90 -1.01 -2.66
CA TYR A 17 0.37 -0.31 -2.81
C TYR A 17 1.35 -0.73 -1.72
N ILE A 18 0.89 -0.69 -0.47
CA ILE A 18 1.74 -1.04 0.66
C ILE A 18 2.10 -2.53 0.64
N TYR A 19 1.14 -3.37 0.27
CA TYR A 19 1.41 -4.79 0.12
C TYR A 19 2.52 -5.04 -0.91
N SER A 20 2.44 -4.36 -2.04
CA SER A 20 3.37 -4.59 -3.15
C SER A 20 4.74 -4.02 -2.87
N ARG A 21 4.80 -2.86 -2.24
CA ARG A 21 6.06 -2.15 -2.03
C ARG A 21 6.57 -2.19 -0.60
N ARG A 22 5.80 -2.80 0.29
CA ARG A 22 6.11 -2.99 1.71
C ARG A 22 5.93 -1.74 2.56
N GLU A 23 5.93 -0.57 1.96
CA GLU A 23 5.62 0.67 2.65
C GLU A 23 5.09 1.67 1.63
N GLY A 24 4.49 2.75 2.13
CA GLY A 24 3.98 3.77 1.24
C GLY A 24 3.83 5.10 1.93
N TYR A 25 4.01 6.15 1.14
CA TYR A 25 3.79 7.53 1.56
C TYR A 25 2.52 8.03 0.89
N ALA A 26 1.76 8.84 1.61
CA ALA A 26 0.50 9.34 1.08
C ALA A 26 0.67 10.00 -0.29
N ARG A 27 1.69 10.82 -0.41
CA ARG A 27 1.92 11.58 -1.64
C ARG A 27 2.30 10.66 -2.81
N GLU A 28 3.12 9.65 -2.53
CA GLU A 28 3.50 8.69 -3.55
C GLU A 28 2.32 7.88 -4.05
N ILE A 29 1.49 7.43 -3.13
CA ILE A 29 0.33 6.62 -3.48
C ILE A 29 -0.63 7.44 -4.34
N ALA A 30 -0.88 8.69 -3.92
CA ALA A 30 -1.76 9.55 -4.67
C ALA A 30 -1.24 9.80 -6.08
N ARG A 31 0.07 9.98 -6.21
CA ARG A 31 0.68 10.20 -7.51
C ARG A 31 0.62 8.96 -8.38
N PHE A 32 0.90 7.80 -7.79
CA PHE A 32 0.91 6.56 -8.54
C PHE A 32 -0.46 6.28 -9.18
N TYR A 33 -1.52 6.52 -8.42
CA TYR A 33 -2.87 6.25 -8.90
C TYR A 33 -3.54 7.47 -9.52
N ASP A 34 -2.82 8.59 -9.58
CA ASP A 34 -3.34 9.84 -10.14
C ASP A 34 -4.66 10.20 -9.48
N THR A 35 -4.63 10.27 -8.16
CA THR A 35 -5.83 10.55 -7.40
C THR A 35 -5.54 11.59 -6.33
N ASP A 36 -6.58 12.04 -5.67
CA ASP A 36 -6.54 13.13 -4.70
C ASP A 36 -5.76 12.74 -3.45
N LEU A 37 -4.80 13.58 -3.07
CA LEU A 37 -3.98 13.34 -1.89
C LEU A 37 -4.82 13.22 -0.62
N LYS A 38 -5.81 14.09 -0.48
CA LYS A 38 -6.63 14.08 0.72
C LYS A 38 -7.40 12.78 0.88
N SER A 39 -7.91 12.27 -0.23
CA SER A 39 -8.63 10.98 -0.19
C SER A 39 -7.72 9.85 0.25
N ILE A 40 -6.49 9.84 -0.25
CA ILE A 40 -5.52 8.82 0.14
C ILE A 40 -5.16 8.99 1.61
N GLN A 41 -4.90 10.23 2.05
CA GLN A 41 -4.55 10.48 3.43
C GLN A 41 -5.66 10.06 4.38
N ASN A 42 -6.92 10.31 3.99
CA ASN A 42 -8.05 9.88 4.81
C ASN A 42 -8.08 8.37 5.00
N GLN A 43 -7.78 7.62 3.94
CA GLN A 43 -7.76 6.17 4.04
C GLN A 43 -6.63 5.68 4.92
N LEU A 44 -5.45 6.29 4.77
CA LEU A 44 -4.31 5.93 5.61
C LEU A 44 -4.61 6.21 7.09
N ASP A 45 -5.22 7.35 7.36
CA ASP A 45 -5.58 7.71 8.74
C ASP A 45 -6.57 6.73 9.34
N LYS A 46 -7.56 6.33 8.56
CA LYS A 46 -8.56 5.36 9.03
C LYS A 46 -7.91 4.02 9.34
N MET A 47 -6.99 3.58 8.49
CA MET A 47 -6.35 2.29 8.66
C MET A 47 -5.37 2.32 9.82
N GLU A 48 -4.73 3.45 10.05
CA GLU A 48 -3.88 3.59 11.21
C GLU A 48 -4.73 3.55 12.49
N ALA A 49 -5.84 4.28 12.49
CA ALA A 49 -6.73 4.29 13.64
C ALA A 49 -7.30 2.91 13.93
N GLY A 50 -7.53 2.13 12.88
CA GLY A 50 -8.05 0.77 13.03
C GLY A 50 -6.99 -0.27 13.34
N GLY A 51 -5.72 0.12 13.43
CA GLY A 51 -4.65 -0.80 13.78
C GLY A 51 -4.13 -1.63 12.63
N VAL A 52 -4.59 -1.38 11.40
CA VAL A 52 -4.14 -2.13 10.24
C VAL A 52 -2.74 -1.68 9.81
N LEU A 53 -2.51 -0.38 9.85
CA LEU A 53 -1.24 0.21 9.47
C LEU A 53 -0.62 0.93 10.66
N VAL A 54 0.69 1.08 10.61
CA VAL A 54 1.41 1.93 11.54
C VAL A 54 2.23 2.91 10.73
N ARG A 55 2.37 4.11 11.26
CA ARG A 55 3.19 5.13 10.63
C ARG A 55 4.54 5.13 11.31
N ARG A 56 5.58 4.98 10.52
CA ARG A 56 6.93 4.97 11.05
C ARG A 56 7.56 6.33 10.82
N GLU A 57 8.57 6.65 11.61
CA GLU A 57 9.30 7.88 11.40
C GLU A 57 10.71 7.53 10.98
N VAL A 58 11.05 7.91 9.76
CA VAL A 58 12.36 7.62 9.19
C VAL A 58 12.92 8.96 8.71
N GLY A 59 13.77 9.56 9.53
CA GLY A 59 14.24 10.90 9.24
C GLY A 59 13.10 11.88 9.22
N ARG A 60 12.92 12.54 8.08
CA ARG A 60 11.82 13.50 7.91
C ARG A 60 10.60 12.88 7.25
N THR A 61 10.65 11.59 6.95
CA THR A 61 9.57 10.94 6.23
C THR A 61 8.75 10.08 7.18
N ARG A 62 7.52 9.82 6.79
CA ARG A 62 6.58 9.06 7.61
C ARG A 62 5.86 8.03 6.76
N PRO A 63 6.54 6.93 6.39
CA PRO A 63 5.89 5.89 5.63
C PRO A 63 4.93 5.09 6.48
N TYR A 64 3.93 4.52 5.82
CA TYR A 64 2.98 3.62 6.45
C TYR A 64 3.36 2.21 6.07
N THR A 65 3.31 1.30 7.05
CA THR A 65 3.55 -0.13 6.83
C THR A 65 2.46 -0.90 7.54
N PHE A 66 2.34 -2.19 7.20
CA PHE A 66 1.40 -3.03 7.93
C PHE A 66 1.83 -3.16 9.38
N ASN A 67 0.85 -3.14 10.27
CA ASN A 67 1.07 -3.35 11.68
C ASN A 67 1.29 -4.84 11.93
N PRO A 68 2.48 -5.25 12.38
CA PRO A 68 2.73 -6.68 12.59
C PRO A 68 1.88 -7.29 13.70
N ARG A 69 1.26 -6.45 14.51
CA ARG A 69 0.39 -6.93 15.58
C ARG A 69 -1.09 -6.96 15.22
N TYR A 70 -1.41 -6.58 13.99
CA TYR A 70 -2.81 -6.62 13.56
C TYR A 70 -3.26 -8.07 13.52
N SER A 71 -4.34 -8.38 14.25
CA SER A 71 -4.74 -9.76 14.48
C SER A 71 -5.16 -10.50 13.20
N LEU A 72 -5.61 -9.75 12.18
CA LEU A 72 -6.04 -10.35 10.92
C LEU A 72 -5.03 -10.10 9.80
N LEU A 73 -3.77 -9.86 10.15
CA LEU A 73 -2.77 -9.49 9.16
C LEU A 73 -2.56 -10.57 8.10
N GLU A 74 -2.45 -11.83 8.51
CA GLU A 74 -2.21 -12.89 7.55
C GLU A 74 -3.40 -13.08 6.60
N GLU A 75 -4.60 -12.98 7.15
CA GLU A 75 -5.80 -13.07 6.33
C GLU A 75 -5.88 -11.90 5.36
N LEU A 76 -5.54 -10.71 5.82
CA LEU A 76 -5.53 -9.53 4.96
C LEU A 76 -4.52 -9.68 3.85
N LYS A 77 -3.32 -10.15 4.17
CA LYS A 77 -2.29 -10.36 3.16
C LYS A 77 -2.73 -11.37 2.11
N GLY A 78 -3.38 -12.44 2.54
CA GLY A 78 -3.90 -13.43 1.61
C GLY A 78 -4.92 -12.84 0.66
N LEU A 79 -5.80 -12.00 1.19
CA LEU A 79 -6.80 -11.33 0.39
C LEU A 79 -6.15 -10.35 -0.61
N LEU A 80 -5.14 -9.62 -0.15
CA LEU A 80 -4.44 -8.67 -1.02
C LEU A 80 -3.65 -9.38 -2.11
N GLU A 81 -3.07 -10.53 -1.79
CA GLU A 81 -2.38 -11.32 -2.78
C GLU A 81 -3.34 -11.73 -3.89
N LYS A 82 -4.53 -12.16 -3.50
CA LYS A 82 -5.54 -12.55 -4.47
C LYS A 82 -5.98 -11.36 -5.32
N ALA A 83 -6.24 -10.24 -4.68
CA ALA A 83 -6.66 -9.04 -5.39
C ALA A 83 -5.57 -8.57 -6.35
N PHE A 84 -4.32 -8.63 -5.91
CA PHE A 84 -3.18 -8.23 -6.73
C PHE A 84 -3.09 -9.09 -7.99
N SER A 85 -3.43 -10.36 -7.88
CA SER A 85 -3.35 -11.28 -9.00
C SER A 85 -4.32 -10.92 -10.13
N PHE A 86 -5.34 -10.12 -9.82
CA PHE A 86 -6.29 -9.67 -10.83
C PHE A 86 -5.89 -8.36 -11.51
N TYR A 87 -4.82 -7.75 -11.05
CA TYR A 87 -4.35 -6.51 -11.66
C TYR A 87 -3.71 -6.81 -13.02
N PRO A 88 -3.79 -5.89 -13.99
CA PRO A 88 -3.08 -6.08 -15.26
C PRO A 88 -1.59 -6.25 -15.04
N MET A 89 -0.97 -7.04 -15.90
CA MET A 89 0.44 -7.38 -15.77
C MET A 89 1.33 -6.13 -15.70
N ASN A 90 1.07 -5.15 -16.55
CA ASN A 90 1.89 -3.95 -16.54
C ASN A 90 1.80 -3.19 -15.21
N LEU A 91 0.62 -3.16 -14.60
CA LEU A 91 0.43 -2.47 -13.33
C LEU A 91 1.12 -3.24 -12.21
N ARG A 92 1.02 -4.57 -12.23
CA ARG A 92 1.69 -5.40 -11.23
C ARG A 92 3.19 -5.22 -11.30
N GLN A 93 3.74 -5.20 -12.50
CA GLN A 93 5.18 -5.01 -12.68
C GLN A 93 5.62 -3.64 -12.19
N GLU A 94 4.83 -2.62 -12.47
CA GLU A 94 5.16 -1.28 -12.04
C GLU A 94 5.20 -1.18 -10.52
N LEU A 95 4.25 -1.81 -9.85
CA LEU A 95 4.19 -1.81 -8.40
C LEU A 95 5.40 -2.54 -7.80
N VAL A 96 5.75 -3.68 -8.36
CA VAL A 96 6.83 -4.50 -7.81
C VAL A 96 8.21 -3.95 -8.14
N MET A 97 8.39 -3.45 -9.36
CA MET A 97 9.71 -2.99 -9.80
C MET A 97 10.21 -1.79 -9.03
N ASN A 98 9.30 -0.99 -8.50
CA ASN A 98 9.68 0.19 -7.74
C ASN A 98 9.70 -0.07 -6.24
N ARG A 99 9.65 -1.35 -5.84
CA ARG A 99 9.65 -1.72 -4.43
C ARG A 99 10.94 -1.30 -3.75
N PRO A 100 10.86 -0.65 -2.61
CA PRO A 100 12.07 -0.30 -1.88
C PRO A 100 12.76 -1.55 -1.34
N GLY A 101 14.09 -1.48 -1.23
CA GLY A 101 14.85 -2.62 -0.73
C GLY A 101 16.28 -2.53 -1.15
N PRO A 102 17.12 -3.43 -0.62
CA PRO A 102 18.54 -3.37 -0.91
C PRO A 102 18.87 -3.49 -2.39
N ASN A 103 18.07 -4.24 -3.12
CA ASN A 103 18.35 -4.47 -4.54
C ASN A 103 17.74 -3.45 -5.47
N ALA A 104 16.84 -2.65 -4.98
CA ALA A 104 16.14 -1.69 -5.83
C ALA A 104 17.10 -0.69 -6.42
N LYS A 105 18.01 -0.21 -5.61
CA LYS A 105 19.01 0.73 -6.04
C LYS A 105 19.93 0.13 -7.06
N ASP A 106 20.38 -1.07 -6.78
CA ASP A 106 21.34 -1.73 -7.65
C ASP A 106 20.74 -2.02 -8.99
N SER A 107 19.50 -2.43 -9.00
CA SER A 107 18.88 -2.75 -10.27
C SER A 107 18.62 -1.51 -11.11
N SER A 108 18.55 -0.36 -10.50
CA SER A 108 18.28 0.84 -11.24
C SER A 108 19.56 1.43 -11.85
N SER A 109 20.67 1.01 -11.38
CA SER A 109 21.95 1.52 -11.90
C SER A 109 22.40 0.82 -13.18
#